data_cba39ade77907830803f4f81515c4c9f
#
_entry.id   cba39ade77907830803f4f81515c4c9f
#
_cell.length_a   1.000
_cell.length_b   1.000
_cell.length_c   1.000
_cell.angle_alpha   90.00
_cell.angle_beta   90.00
_cell.angle_gamma   90.00
#
_symmetry.space_group_name_H-M   'P 1'
#
loop_
_entity.id
_entity.type
_entity.pdbx_description
1 polymer ?
#
loop_
_entity_poly.entity_id
_entity_poly.type
_entity_poly.pdbx_seq_one_letter_code
_entity_poly.pdbx_strand_id
1 'polypeptide(L)'
;MSTALDIARVDFVKGEGLVPAIVQDADTGAVLMLAYMNREALEQTIARKRAVFFSRSKRRLWEKGETTGHALDVIDIALDCDQDTLLVTARPRGPACHNGTLTCFGNESRAAVTPIAFLAKLEGIIAQRAAEKPEASYTAKLLDKGINRVAQKVGEEGVELALAGAAQGDDKVIEESADLLFHMLVLLRARGVSLSQVVSQLESRHTPR
;
A
#
# COMPACT_ATOMS: atom_id res chain seq x y z
N MET A 1 10.91 -14.56 6.07
CA MET A 1 9.89 -15.17 6.97
C MET A 1 9.76 -14.22 8.15
N SER A 2 8.63 -13.54 8.31
CA SER A 2 8.40 -12.69 9.49
C SER A 2 8.35 -13.61 10.71
N THR A 3 9.22 -13.35 11.67
CA THR A 3 9.20 -14.07 12.96
C THR A 3 8.00 -13.54 13.72
N ALA A 4 7.07 -14.39 14.13
CA ALA A 4 5.90 -13.97 14.89
C ALA A 4 6.36 -13.11 16.09
N LEU A 5 5.73 -11.94 16.27
CA LEU A 5 6.04 -11.04 17.38
C LEU A 5 5.85 -11.76 18.71
N ASP A 6 6.89 -11.78 19.54
CA ASP A 6 6.80 -12.23 20.93
C ASP A 6 6.22 -11.12 21.80
N ILE A 7 4.95 -11.28 22.20
CA ILE A 7 4.21 -10.31 23.03
C ILE A 7 4.90 -10.08 24.39
N ALA A 8 5.65 -11.06 24.92
CA ALA A 8 6.36 -10.91 26.19
C ALA A 8 7.45 -9.81 26.13
N ARG A 9 7.94 -9.49 24.95
CA ARG A 9 8.94 -8.44 24.74
C ARG A 9 8.37 -7.02 24.76
N VAL A 10 7.04 -6.86 24.62
CA VAL A 10 6.41 -5.54 24.56
C VAL A 10 6.35 -4.91 25.94
N ASP A 11 6.96 -3.73 26.08
CA ASP A 11 6.99 -2.97 27.34
C ASP A 11 5.72 -2.12 27.50
N PHE A 12 4.66 -2.75 28.01
CA PHE A 12 3.44 -2.04 28.36
C PHE A 12 3.58 -1.15 29.59
N VAL A 13 4.64 -1.32 30.40
CA VAL A 13 4.78 -0.59 31.66
C VAL A 13 5.11 0.87 31.42
N LYS A 14 5.98 1.19 30.47
CA LYS A 14 6.32 2.56 30.08
C LYS A 14 5.09 3.42 29.72
N GLY A 15 4.06 2.80 29.11
CA GLY A 15 2.83 3.45 28.66
C GLY A 15 1.62 3.18 29.56
N GLU A 16 1.81 2.89 30.84
CA GLU A 16 0.71 2.65 31.80
C GLU A 16 -0.28 1.57 31.32
N GLY A 17 0.24 0.52 30.73
CA GLY A 17 -0.54 -0.60 30.18
C GLY A 17 -0.92 -0.45 28.70
N LEU A 18 -0.52 0.64 28.04
CA LEU A 18 -0.80 0.90 26.64
C LEU A 18 0.50 1.14 25.85
N VAL A 19 0.53 0.68 24.61
CA VAL A 19 1.57 1.04 23.64
C VAL A 19 0.93 1.72 22.43
N PRO A 20 1.56 2.74 21.84
CA PRO A 20 1.15 3.29 20.56
C PRO A 20 1.33 2.24 19.48
N ALA A 21 0.38 2.20 18.55
CA ALA A 21 0.40 1.37 17.37
C ALA A 21 0.26 2.26 16.13
N ILE A 22 1.36 2.44 15.41
CA ILE A 22 1.41 3.13 14.11
C ILE A 22 0.94 2.12 13.07
N VAL A 23 -0.09 2.47 12.32
CA VAL A 23 -0.59 1.61 11.24
C VAL A 23 -0.11 2.13 9.90
N GLN A 24 0.57 1.26 9.16
CA GLN A 24 1.13 1.53 7.85
C GLN A 24 0.46 0.66 6.80
N ASP A 25 0.14 1.23 5.65
CA ASP A 25 -0.38 0.51 4.50
C ASP A 25 0.71 -0.41 3.90
N ALA A 26 0.40 -1.69 3.76
CA ALA A 26 1.34 -2.70 3.27
C ALA A 26 1.73 -2.50 1.80
N ASP A 27 0.85 -1.90 1.01
CA ASP A 27 1.04 -1.78 -0.44
C ASP A 27 1.66 -0.42 -0.82
N THR A 28 1.37 0.64 -0.06
CA THR A 28 1.83 2.01 -0.37
C THR A 28 2.90 2.55 0.59
N GLY A 29 3.08 1.93 1.75
CA GLY A 29 3.93 2.44 2.82
C GLY A 29 3.38 3.69 3.52
N ALA A 30 2.16 4.13 3.19
CA ALA A 30 1.54 5.29 3.80
C ALA A 30 1.18 5.04 5.26
N VAL A 31 1.41 6.02 6.14
CA VAL A 31 0.92 5.96 7.52
C VAL A 31 -0.58 6.24 7.52
N LEU A 32 -1.37 5.23 7.90
CA LEU A 32 -2.84 5.28 7.88
C LEU A 32 -3.41 5.98 9.12
N MET A 33 -2.94 5.59 10.29
CA MET A 33 -3.41 6.10 11.57
C MET A 33 -2.45 5.74 12.70
N LEU A 34 -2.68 6.34 13.87
CA LEU A 34 -2.13 5.93 15.15
C LEU A 34 -3.29 5.63 16.10
N ALA A 35 -3.18 4.54 16.83
CA ALA A 35 -4.08 4.20 17.95
C ALA A 35 -3.27 3.53 19.07
N TYR A 36 -3.94 3.06 20.13
CA TYR A 36 -3.28 2.42 21.26
C TYR A 36 -3.74 0.99 21.41
N MET A 37 -2.82 0.12 21.82
CA MET A 37 -3.11 -1.27 22.17
C MET A 37 -2.70 -1.53 23.62
N ASN A 38 -3.56 -2.22 24.37
CA ASN A 38 -3.15 -2.94 25.56
C ASN A 38 -2.75 -4.38 25.16
N ARG A 39 -2.29 -5.19 26.10
CA ARG A 39 -1.90 -6.58 25.83
C ARG A 39 -3.03 -7.37 25.16
N GLU A 40 -4.26 -7.26 25.65
CA GLU A 40 -5.41 -7.98 25.10
C GLU A 40 -5.73 -7.55 23.67
N ALA A 41 -5.64 -6.25 23.34
CA ALA A 41 -5.82 -5.75 21.98
C ALA A 41 -4.79 -6.36 21.01
N LEU A 42 -3.52 -6.44 21.43
CA LEU A 42 -2.45 -7.02 20.64
C LEU A 42 -2.66 -8.53 20.43
N GLU A 43 -3.02 -9.27 21.49
CA GLU A 43 -3.34 -10.70 21.40
C GLU A 43 -4.48 -10.96 20.42
N GLN A 44 -5.57 -10.18 20.51
CA GLN A 44 -6.69 -10.29 19.57
C GLN A 44 -6.30 -9.90 18.14
N THR A 45 -5.45 -8.90 17.97
CA THR A 45 -4.95 -8.51 16.64
C THR A 45 -4.17 -9.64 15.99
N ILE A 46 -3.27 -10.29 16.72
CA ILE A 46 -2.47 -11.42 16.22
C ILE A 46 -3.36 -12.61 15.89
N ALA A 47 -4.29 -12.96 16.78
CA ALA A 47 -5.15 -14.12 16.61
C ALA A 47 -6.13 -13.97 15.44
N ARG A 48 -6.71 -12.77 15.24
CA ARG A 48 -7.73 -12.50 14.23
C ARG A 48 -7.15 -12.01 12.90
N LYS A 49 -5.89 -11.59 12.89
CA LYS A 49 -5.26 -10.85 11.78
C LYS A 49 -6.07 -9.60 11.38
N ARG A 50 -6.68 -8.96 12.35
CA ARG A 50 -7.49 -7.74 12.24
C ARG A 50 -7.02 -6.76 13.30
N ALA A 51 -6.87 -5.49 12.92
CA ALA A 51 -6.40 -4.49 13.87
C ALA A 51 -7.47 -4.19 14.95
N VAL A 52 -7.16 -4.60 16.17
CA VAL A 52 -7.95 -4.34 17.39
C VAL A 52 -7.18 -3.38 18.27
N PHE A 53 -7.84 -2.37 18.77
CA PHE A 53 -7.24 -1.30 19.57
C PHE A 53 -7.94 -1.15 20.91
N PHE A 54 -7.30 -0.40 21.81
CA PHE A 54 -7.91 0.02 23.09
C PHE A 54 -8.30 1.50 23.03
N SER A 55 -9.58 1.78 23.24
CA SER A 55 -10.10 3.14 23.33
C SER A 55 -9.82 3.73 24.71
N ARG A 56 -8.95 4.73 24.80
CA ARG A 56 -8.63 5.43 26.07
C ARG A 56 -9.85 6.13 26.66
N SER A 57 -10.69 6.75 25.82
CA SER A 57 -11.88 7.49 26.29
C SER A 57 -13.03 6.57 26.68
N LYS A 58 -13.28 5.47 25.95
CA LYS A 58 -14.35 4.52 26.20
C LYS A 58 -13.93 3.35 27.10
N ARG A 59 -12.62 3.21 27.38
CA ARG A 59 -12.00 2.14 28.18
C ARG A 59 -12.45 0.73 27.74
N ARG A 60 -12.52 0.51 26.42
CA ARG A 60 -12.88 -0.80 25.83
C ARG A 60 -12.03 -1.11 24.61
N LEU A 61 -11.99 -2.38 24.26
CA LEU A 61 -11.48 -2.80 22.96
C LEU A 61 -12.44 -2.39 21.84
N TRP A 62 -11.87 -2.16 20.66
CA TRP A 62 -12.63 -1.95 19.43
C TRP A 62 -11.82 -2.46 18.22
N GLU A 63 -12.50 -3.16 17.32
CA GLU A 63 -11.92 -3.60 16.07
C GLU A 63 -12.08 -2.50 15.02
N LYS A 64 -11.02 -2.18 14.29
CA LYS A 64 -11.11 -1.19 13.23
C LYS A 64 -12.08 -1.66 12.15
N GLY A 65 -13.08 -0.84 11.86
CA GLY A 65 -14.13 -1.16 10.91
C GLY A 65 -15.34 -1.88 11.52
N GLU A 66 -15.44 -2.06 12.84
CA GLU A 66 -16.58 -2.74 13.52
C GLU A 66 -17.94 -2.16 13.14
N THR A 67 -18.01 -0.87 12.78
CA THR A 67 -19.25 -0.19 12.38
C THR A 67 -19.32 0.15 10.89
N THR A 68 -18.19 0.35 10.23
CA THR A 68 -18.13 0.85 8.85
C THR A 68 -17.79 -0.23 7.81
N GLY A 69 -17.33 -1.40 8.25
CA GLY A 69 -16.77 -2.43 7.38
C GLY A 69 -15.34 -2.14 6.88
N HIS A 70 -14.82 -0.93 7.13
CA HIS A 70 -13.47 -0.52 6.71
C HIS A 70 -12.40 -1.07 7.67
N ALA A 71 -12.24 -2.39 7.66
CA ALA A 71 -11.30 -3.09 8.50
C ALA A 71 -9.85 -2.94 7.99
N LEU A 72 -8.89 -3.27 8.85
CA LEU A 72 -7.47 -3.34 8.55
C LEU A 72 -7.02 -4.79 8.67
N ASP A 73 -6.71 -5.43 7.54
CA ASP A 73 -6.16 -6.79 7.51
C ASP A 73 -4.67 -6.73 7.83
N VAL A 74 -4.29 -7.26 8.98
CA VAL A 74 -2.90 -7.19 9.47
C VAL A 74 -2.03 -8.22 8.76
N ILE A 75 -0.93 -7.73 8.19
CA ILE A 75 0.08 -8.52 7.47
C ILE A 75 1.26 -8.82 8.37
N ASP A 76 1.74 -7.80 9.11
CA ASP A 76 2.91 -7.92 9.98
C ASP A 76 2.82 -6.94 11.15
N ILE A 77 3.54 -7.26 12.24
CA ILE A 77 3.68 -6.39 13.40
C ILE A 77 5.14 -6.40 13.82
N ALA A 78 5.78 -5.25 13.77
CA ALA A 78 7.12 -5.03 14.27
C ALA A 78 7.11 -4.24 15.59
N LEU A 79 8.09 -4.53 16.44
CA LEU A 79 8.34 -3.81 17.69
C LEU A 79 9.55 -2.92 17.49
N ASP A 80 9.52 -1.71 18.01
CA ASP A 80 10.64 -0.79 17.92
C ASP A 80 11.82 -1.20 18.82
N CYS A 81 12.89 -0.41 18.79
CA CYS A 81 14.18 -0.76 19.42
C CYS A 81 14.12 -0.76 20.96
N ASP A 82 13.28 0.04 21.59
CA ASP A 82 13.09 0.12 23.04
C ASP A 82 11.78 -0.50 23.53
N GLN A 83 11.09 -1.21 22.63
CA GLN A 83 10.02 -2.17 22.90
C GLN A 83 8.71 -1.57 23.41
N ASP A 84 8.46 -0.31 23.15
CA ASP A 84 7.28 0.41 23.64
C ASP A 84 6.35 0.93 22.52
N THR A 85 6.69 0.70 21.23
CA THR A 85 5.90 1.12 20.08
C THR A 85 5.74 -0.02 19.07
N LEU A 86 4.53 -0.17 18.53
CA LEU A 86 4.22 -1.15 17.49
C LEU A 86 4.10 -0.48 16.12
N LEU A 87 4.74 -1.05 15.10
CA LEU A 87 4.46 -0.79 13.71
C LEU A 87 3.58 -1.93 13.17
N VAL A 88 2.33 -1.62 12.85
CA VAL A 88 1.35 -2.57 12.32
C VAL A 88 1.23 -2.35 10.82
N THR A 89 1.75 -3.26 10.03
CA THR A 89 1.60 -3.26 8.58
C THR A 89 0.28 -3.94 8.20
N ALA A 90 -0.62 -3.24 7.51
CA ALA A 90 -1.96 -3.74 7.23
C ALA A 90 -2.46 -3.31 5.86
N ARG A 91 -3.39 -4.08 5.27
CA ARG A 91 -4.18 -3.70 4.09
C ARG A 91 -5.53 -3.14 4.52
N PRO A 92 -5.85 -1.89 4.17
CA PRO A 92 -7.15 -1.32 4.46
C PRO A 92 -8.22 -1.85 3.48
N ARG A 93 -9.40 -2.21 4.00
CA ARG A 93 -10.59 -2.56 3.19
C ARG A 93 -11.43 -1.35 2.76
N GLY A 94 -10.91 -0.16 2.98
CA GLY A 94 -11.57 1.11 2.66
C GLY A 94 -10.89 2.25 3.41
N PRO A 95 -11.47 3.46 3.43
CA PRO A 95 -10.92 4.61 4.12
C PRO A 95 -10.57 4.32 5.59
N ALA A 96 -9.32 4.59 5.97
CA ALA A 96 -8.91 4.34 7.35
C ALA A 96 -9.46 5.39 8.32
N CYS A 97 -9.74 6.61 7.86
CA CYS A 97 -10.31 7.66 8.69
C CYS A 97 -11.84 7.59 8.74
N HIS A 98 -12.42 7.93 9.89
CA HIS A 98 -13.87 8.03 10.06
C HIS A 98 -14.52 9.17 9.24
N ASN A 99 -13.72 10.14 8.78
CA ASN A 99 -14.15 11.22 7.88
C ASN A 99 -14.16 10.79 6.39
N GLY A 100 -13.91 9.51 6.09
CA GLY A 100 -13.89 8.99 4.73
C GLY A 100 -12.58 9.26 3.96
N THR A 101 -11.53 9.80 4.60
CA THR A 101 -10.21 9.97 4.00
C THR A 101 -9.39 8.69 4.09
N LEU A 102 -8.46 8.49 3.15
CA LEU A 102 -7.59 7.30 3.10
C LEU A 102 -6.80 7.13 4.39
N THR A 103 -6.33 8.22 4.98
CA THR A 103 -5.58 8.24 6.23
C THR A 103 -6.17 9.24 7.21
N CYS A 104 -5.84 9.11 8.50
CA CYS A 104 -6.19 10.10 9.52
C CYS A 104 -5.45 11.44 9.34
N PHE A 105 -4.46 11.48 8.46
CA PHE A 105 -3.66 12.67 8.13
C PHE A 105 -4.15 13.39 6.87
N GLY A 106 -5.32 13.00 6.34
CA GLY A 106 -5.93 13.56 5.11
C GLY A 106 -5.45 12.86 3.83
N ASN A 107 -6.11 13.19 2.72
CA ASN A 107 -5.79 12.59 1.41
C ASN A 107 -4.58 13.26 0.73
N GLU A 108 -4.31 14.52 1.05
CA GLU A 108 -3.26 15.34 0.42
C GLU A 108 -1.95 15.35 1.22
N SER A 109 -1.93 14.74 2.40
CA SER A 109 -0.72 14.66 3.20
C SER A 109 0.35 13.82 2.48
N ARG A 110 1.58 14.32 2.42
CA ARG A 110 2.74 13.52 1.96
C ARG A 110 2.94 12.24 2.80
N ALA A 111 2.42 12.19 4.02
CA ALA A 111 2.34 10.98 4.82
C ALA A 111 1.38 9.92 4.22
N ALA A 112 0.45 10.33 3.35
CA ALA A 112 -0.52 9.45 2.72
C ALA A 112 0.03 8.73 1.49
N VAL A 113 0.88 9.39 0.70
CA VAL A 113 1.45 8.76 -0.52
C VAL A 113 2.83 9.35 -0.79
N THR A 114 3.88 8.55 -0.70
CA THR A 114 5.17 8.94 -1.28
C THR A 114 5.05 8.93 -2.81
N PRO A 115 5.86 9.71 -3.55
CA PRO A 115 5.83 9.68 -5.02
C PRO A 115 5.97 8.26 -5.60
N ILE A 116 6.76 7.40 -4.98
CA ILE A 116 6.94 6.00 -5.42
C ILE A 116 5.72 5.13 -5.05
N ALA A 117 5.11 5.35 -3.89
CA ALA A 117 3.89 4.65 -3.48
C ALA A 117 2.69 4.97 -4.40
N PHE A 118 2.76 6.09 -5.16
CA PHE A 118 1.76 6.39 -6.18
C PHE A 118 1.68 5.30 -7.26
N LEU A 119 2.75 4.58 -7.55
CA LEU A 119 2.71 3.47 -8.52
C LEU A 119 1.78 2.34 -8.07
N ALA A 120 1.78 1.98 -6.79
CA ALA A 120 0.85 1.00 -6.24
C ALA A 120 -0.60 1.52 -6.29
N LYS A 121 -0.81 2.81 -6.00
CA LYS A 121 -2.13 3.45 -6.16
C LYS A 121 -2.59 3.45 -7.61
N LEU A 122 -1.69 3.73 -8.56
CA LEU A 122 -1.97 3.71 -9.99
C LEU A 122 -2.36 2.32 -10.48
N GLU A 123 -1.68 1.27 -10.00
CA GLU A 123 -2.06 -0.13 -10.25
C GLU A 123 -3.51 -0.40 -9.82
N GLY A 124 -3.91 0.06 -8.62
CA GLY A 124 -5.29 -0.03 -8.14
C GLY A 124 -6.30 0.72 -9.02
N ILE A 125 -5.95 1.94 -9.48
CA ILE A 125 -6.79 2.71 -10.42
C ILE A 125 -6.96 1.97 -11.75
N ILE A 126 -5.88 1.40 -12.28
CA ILE A 126 -5.93 0.60 -13.52
C ILE A 126 -6.82 -0.63 -13.32
N ALA A 127 -6.71 -1.32 -12.18
CA ALA A 127 -7.55 -2.47 -11.84
C ALA A 127 -9.03 -2.09 -11.76
N GLN A 128 -9.36 -0.98 -11.12
CA GLN A 128 -10.73 -0.46 -11.03
C GLN A 128 -11.28 -0.13 -12.43
N ARG A 129 -10.54 0.61 -13.25
CA ARG A 129 -10.95 0.96 -14.62
C ARG A 129 -11.14 -0.27 -15.52
N ALA A 130 -10.34 -1.33 -15.31
CA ALA A 130 -10.50 -2.60 -16.01
C ALA A 130 -11.79 -3.33 -15.62
N ALA A 131 -12.21 -3.25 -14.35
CA ALA A 131 -13.44 -3.88 -13.85
C ALA A 131 -14.70 -3.09 -14.21
N GLU A 132 -14.71 -1.77 -13.99
CA GLU A 132 -15.86 -0.89 -14.19
C GLU A 132 -16.07 -0.50 -15.66
N LYS A 133 -15.03 -0.58 -16.48
CA LYS A 133 -15.04 -0.21 -17.92
C LYS A 133 -15.74 1.11 -18.23
N PRO A 134 -15.37 2.24 -17.60
CA PRO A 134 -15.98 3.52 -17.89
C PRO A 134 -15.81 3.88 -19.38
N GLU A 135 -16.87 4.36 -20.04
CA GLU A 135 -16.86 4.64 -21.47
C GLU A 135 -15.77 5.64 -21.91
N ALA A 136 -15.47 6.63 -21.06
CA ALA A 136 -14.42 7.61 -21.31
C ALA A 136 -13.01 7.11 -20.99
N SER A 137 -12.82 5.92 -20.38
CA SER A 137 -11.54 5.43 -19.90
C SER A 137 -10.62 4.95 -21.03
N TYR A 138 -9.47 5.62 -21.20
CA TYR A 138 -8.40 5.16 -22.08
C TYR A 138 -7.91 3.75 -21.71
N THR A 139 -7.70 3.49 -20.41
CA THR A 139 -7.26 2.18 -19.89
C THR A 139 -8.22 1.06 -20.28
N ALA A 140 -9.53 1.26 -20.10
CA ALA A 140 -10.54 0.29 -20.48
C ALA A 140 -10.52 0.02 -21.99
N LYS A 141 -10.50 1.08 -22.80
CA LYS A 141 -10.43 0.98 -24.27
C LYS A 141 -9.16 0.26 -24.76
N LEU A 142 -8.02 0.49 -24.09
CA LEU A 142 -6.77 -0.16 -24.43
C LEU A 142 -6.82 -1.66 -24.11
N LEU A 143 -7.33 -2.02 -22.94
CA LEU A 143 -7.50 -3.43 -22.52
C LEU A 143 -8.48 -4.18 -23.45
N ASP A 144 -9.57 -3.57 -23.86
CA ASP A 144 -10.55 -4.17 -24.78
C ASP A 144 -9.97 -4.45 -26.18
N LYS A 145 -8.91 -3.71 -26.60
CA LYS A 145 -8.17 -3.99 -27.85
C LYS A 145 -7.27 -5.24 -27.76
N GLY A 146 -7.16 -5.82 -26.58
CA GLY A 146 -6.42 -7.07 -26.33
C GLY A 146 -4.93 -6.90 -26.06
N ILE A 147 -4.35 -8.00 -25.58
CA ILE A 147 -2.97 -8.05 -25.06
C ILE A 147 -1.91 -7.58 -26.07
N ASN A 148 -2.08 -7.91 -27.36
CA ASN A 148 -1.13 -7.54 -28.38
C ASN A 148 -1.01 -6.01 -28.54
N ARG A 149 -2.15 -5.29 -28.46
CA ARG A 149 -2.13 -3.82 -28.53
C ARG A 149 -1.52 -3.20 -27.28
N VAL A 150 -1.78 -3.77 -26.11
CA VAL A 150 -1.16 -3.32 -24.86
C VAL A 150 0.36 -3.53 -24.93
N ALA A 151 0.81 -4.71 -25.35
CA ALA A 151 2.24 -5.01 -25.50
C ALA A 151 2.93 -4.10 -26.54
N GLN A 152 2.24 -3.81 -27.66
CA GLN A 152 2.72 -2.87 -28.67
C GLN A 152 2.97 -1.48 -28.06
N LYS A 153 2.06 -0.97 -27.22
CA LYS A 153 2.24 0.32 -26.55
C LYS A 153 3.48 0.34 -25.65
N VAL A 154 3.73 -0.71 -24.87
CA VAL A 154 4.97 -0.80 -24.08
C VAL A 154 6.22 -0.73 -24.96
N GLY A 155 6.19 -1.35 -26.15
CA GLY A 155 7.29 -1.27 -27.10
C GLY A 155 7.46 0.13 -27.69
N GLU A 156 6.37 0.79 -28.09
CA GLU A 156 6.35 2.17 -28.60
C GLU A 156 7.01 3.11 -27.57
N GLU A 157 6.49 3.14 -26.31
CA GLU A 157 6.99 4.02 -25.24
C GLU A 157 8.45 3.70 -24.86
N GLY A 158 8.84 2.43 -24.91
CA GLY A 158 10.22 2.03 -24.66
C GLY A 158 11.20 2.59 -25.69
N VAL A 159 10.79 2.62 -26.98
CA VAL A 159 11.60 3.22 -28.06
C VAL A 159 11.63 4.75 -27.92
N GLU A 160 10.48 5.38 -27.60
CA GLU A 160 10.38 6.84 -27.41
C GLU A 160 11.25 7.31 -26.23
N LEU A 161 11.23 6.58 -25.11
CA LEU A 161 12.13 6.82 -23.98
C LEU A 161 13.61 6.69 -24.37
N ALA A 162 13.98 5.66 -25.15
CA ALA A 162 15.35 5.47 -25.57
C ALA A 162 15.84 6.62 -26.47
N LEU A 163 15.00 7.10 -27.39
CA LEU A 163 15.29 8.25 -28.24
C LEU A 163 15.36 9.55 -27.43
N ALA A 164 14.46 9.74 -26.50
CA ALA A 164 14.47 10.89 -25.59
C ALA A 164 15.77 10.94 -24.79
N GLY A 165 16.18 9.81 -24.21
CA GLY A 165 17.41 9.70 -23.41
C GLY A 165 18.69 9.89 -24.20
N ALA A 166 18.67 9.59 -25.52
CA ALA A 166 19.82 9.73 -26.39
C ALA A 166 20.00 11.15 -26.97
N ALA A 167 18.90 11.89 -27.21
CA ALA A 167 18.93 13.08 -28.04
C ALA A 167 18.02 14.24 -27.61
N GLN A 168 17.28 14.12 -26.52
CA GLN A 168 16.31 15.14 -26.08
C GLN A 168 16.60 15.62 -24.66
N GLY A 169 15.81 16.60 -24.17
CA GLY A 169 15.97 17.16 -22.83
C GLY A 169 15.29 16.31 -21.74
N ASP A 170 15.64 16.61 -20.49
CA ASP A 170 15.14 15.87 -19.29
C ASP A 170 13.62 15.83 -19.18
N ASP A 171 12.92 16.91 -19.56
CA ASP A 171 11.46 16.96 -19.55
C ASP A 171 10.85 15.85 -20.42
N LYS A 172 11.45 15.61 -21.61
CA LYS A 172 10.97 14.56 -22.51
C LYS A 172 11.29 13.16 -21.98
N VAL A 173 12.46 12.99 -21.37
CA VAL A 173 12.81 11.74 -20.67
C VAL A 173 11.82 11.41 -19.57
N ILE A 174 11.40 12.42 -18.78
CA ILE A 174 10.40 12.27 -17.71
C ILE A 174 9.04 11.87 -18.30
N GLU A 175 8.59 12.55 -19.35
CA GLU A 175 7.31 12.27 -20.04
C GLU A 175 7.27 10.80 -20.53
N GLU A 176 8.25 10.39 -21.35
CA GLU A 176 8.28 9.04 -21.93
C GLU A 176 8.48 7.95 -20.87
N SER A 177 9.22 8.26 -19.77
CA SER A 177 9.34 7.35 -18.65
C SER A 177 7.99 7.13 -17.94
N ALA A 178 7.18 8.18 -17.79
CA ALA A 178 5.86 8.09 -17.18
C ALA A 178 4.91 7.27 -18.05
N ASP A 179 4.94 7.47 -19.37
CA ASP A 179 4.12 6.72 -20.32
C ASP A 179 4.52 5.24 -20.38
N LEU A 180 5.81 4.93 -20.37
CA LEU A 180 6.30 3.56 -20.29
C LEU A 180 5.86 2.87 -19.00
N LEU A 181 6.00 3.53 -17.83
CA LEU A 181 5.55 2.99 -16.54
C LEU A 181 4.04 2.73 -16.54
N PHE A 182 3.25 3.66 -17.07
CA PHE A 182 1.80 3.50 -17.16
C PHE A 182 1.43 2.30 -18.04
N HIS A 183 1.94 2.20 -19.25
CA HIS A 183 1.63 1.11 -20.18
C HIS A 183 2.16 -0.25 -19.67
N MET A 184 3.29 -0.26 -18.96
CA MET A 184 3.79 -1.45 -18.28
C MET A 184 2.79 -1.94 -17.21
N LEU A 185 2.25 -1.05 -16.38
CA LEU A 185 1.23 -1.42 -15.37
C LEU A 185 -0.05 -1.96 -16.02
N VAL A 186 -0.49 -1.38 -17.16
CA VAL A 186 -1.63 -1.90 -17.93
C VAL A 186 -1.34 -3.29 -18.48
N LEU A 187 -0.12 -3.55 -18.97
CA LEU A 187 0.29 -4.87 -19.44
C LEU A 187 0.32 -5.90 -18.31
N LEU A 188 0.90 -5.53 -17.16
CA LEU A 188 0.92 -6.40 -15.98
C LEU A 188 -0.52 -6.77 -15.57
N ARG A 189 -1.44 -5.79 -15.52
CA ARG A 189 -2.86 -6.03 -15.25
C ARG A 189 -3.48 -7.00 -16.26
N ALA A 190 -3.23 -6.82 -17.56
CA ALA A 190 -3.73 -7.69 -18.61
C ALA A 190 -3.22 -9.14 -18.51
N ARG A 191 -2.06 -9.33 -17.87
CA ARG A 191 -1.44 -10.65 -17.62
C ARG A 191 -1.78 -11.24 -16.24
N GLY A 192 -2.49 -10.52 -15.37
CA GLY A 192 -2.75 -10.95 -14.00
C GLY A 192 -1.50 -10.95 -13.10
N VAL A 193 -0.47 -10.19 -13.47
CA VAL A 193 0.77 -10.01 -12.71
C VAL A 193 0.69 -8.70 -11.92
N SER A 194 1.14 -8.67 -10.68
CA SER A 194 1.16 -7.46 -9.84
C SER A 194 2.52 -6.74 -9.91
N LEU A 195 2.50 -5.42 -9.66
CA LEU A 195 3.73 -4.64 -9.50
C LEU A 195 4.61 -5.19 -8.38
N SER A 196 4.01 -5.65 -7.27
CA SER A 196 4.74 -6.24 -6.15
C SER A 196 5.55 -7.48 -6.55
N GLN A 197 5.04 -8.32 -7.47
CA GLN A 197 5.79 -9.47 -7.98
C GLN A 197 7.02 -9.02 -8.80
N VAL A 198 6.89 -7.94 -9.57
CA VAL A 198 8.02 -7.36 -10.30
C VAL A 198 9.07 -6.80 -9.35
N VAL A 199 8.64 -6.06 -8.33
CA VAL A 199 9.53 -5.51 -7.28
C VAL A 199 10.24 -6.64 -6.55
N SER A 200 9.54 -7.68 -6.10
CA SER A 200 10.15 -8.84 -5.43
C SER A 200 11.20 -9.54 -6.31
N GLN A 201 10.97 -9.59 -7.62
CA GLN A 201 11.97 -10.13 -8.56
C GLN A 201 13.22 -9.24 -8.66
N LEU A 202 13.07 -7.90 -8.57
CA LEU A 202 14.20 -6.98 -8.51
C LEU A 202 14.95 -7.11 -7.18
N GLU A 203 14.24 -7.17 -6.06
CA GLU A 203 14.83 -7.39 -4.73
C GLU A 203 15.66 -8.68 -4.69
N SER A 204 15.12 -9.79 -5.21
CA SER A 204 15.82 -11.06 -5.22
C SER A 204 17.16 -11.05 -5.98
N ARG A 205 17.31 -10.12 -6.93
CA ARG A 205 18.54 -9.96 -7.73
C ARG A 205 19.56 -9.03 -7.10
N HIS A 206 19.13 -8.15 -6.18
CA HIS A 206 19.96 -7.06 -5.64
C HIS A 206 20.19 -7.15 -4.14
N THR A 207 19.54 -8.09 -3.44
CA THR A 207 19.82 -8.37 -2.03
C THR A 207 21.08 -9.24 -1.91
N PRO A 208 22.11 -8.84 -1.16
CA PRO A 208 23.27 -9.69 -0.91
C PRO A 208 22.84 -11.01 -0.26
N ARG A 209 23.42 -12.12 -0.72
CA ARG A 209 23.23 -13.44 -0.11
C ARG A 209 24.00 -13.55 1.18
#